data_e080897598691d379a90e24dbcc43493
#
_entry.id   e080897598691d379a90e24dbcc43493
#
_cell.length_a   1.000
_cell.length_b   1.000
_cell.length_c   1.000
_cell.angle_alpha   90.00
_cell.angle_beta   90.00
_cell.angle_gamma   90.00
#
_symmetry.space_group_name_H-M   'P 1'
#
loop_
_entity.id
_entity.type
_entity.pdbx_description
1 polymer ?
#
loop_
_entity_poly.entity_id
_entity_poly.type
_entity_poly.pdbx_seq_one_letter_code
_entity_poly.pdbx_strand_id
1 'polypeptide(L)'
;MLDQNIKTQLKAYLERLESPIELVAALDESDKAAQIKELVSEIAELSDKVTARFDGNNTRRPSFGVAKAGEQPRVFFAGLPMGHEFTSLILALLQVSGYAPKVSDEVLNQIKGLNLKADFDVFVSLSCHNCPDVVQALNLIAIYNPNTTATMIDGSFFQDEVEQRKIMAVPMVFQDNEHIGQGRMTLEEIVAKLDTNSAEKDAAALNAKDTFDVLVIGGGPAGATAAIYAARKGINTGIVAERFGGQVMDTMDIENFTSVQKTQGPKFAAEMEAHVREYDVDIMNLQRVSKIIGADQTANGLVEVELENGAKLESKTVILSTGARWREMNVPGEAEYRTRGVAYCPHCDGPLFKGKRVAVIGGGNSGVEAAIDLAGIVEHVTLVEFDTKLRADQVLQNKLHSLPNTTVIMNALSTEVLGDGSQVTGLKYKDRATDEEHVVELAGIFVQIGLLPNTDFLKDSELELTNRGEIIVNDRNETNVKGVFAAGDCTTVPYKQIIIATGEGAKASLSAFDYIIRSGQ
;
A
#
# COMPACT_ATOMS: atom_id res chain seq x y z
N MET A 1 33.07 7.27 6.68
CA MET A 1 31.69 7.50 6.20
C MET A 1 30.65 6.98 7.18
N LEU A 2 30.73 5.73 7.63
CA LEU A 2 29.82 5.15 8.62
C LEU A 2 30.21 5.60 10.03
N ASP A 3 29.24 6.08 10.82
CA ASP A 3 29.47 6.38 12.24
C ASP A 3 29.65 5.08 13.06
N GLN A 4 30.11 5.22 14.32
CA GLN A 4 30.44 4.07 15.16
C GLN A 4 29.21 3.22 15.51
N ASN A 5 28.01 3.83 15.64
CA ASN A 5 26.78 3.09 15.91
C ASN A 5 26.38 2.24 14.72
N ILE A 6 26.40 2.82 13.53
CA ILE A 6 26.12 2.13 12.26
C ILE A 6 27.12 0.99 12.05
N LYS A 7 28.42 1.22 12.28
CA LYS A 7 29.46 0.16 12.18
C LYS A 7 29.16 -0.99 13.14
N THR A 8 28.78 -0.69 14.37
CA THR A 8 28.47 -1.72 15.38
C THR A 8 27.24 -2.55 14.97
N GLN A 9 26.18 -1.89 14.49
CA GLN A 9 24.98 -2.57 14.02
C GLN A 9 25.27 -3.41 12.77
N LEU A 10 25.95 -2.83 11.79
CA LEU A 10 26.29 -3.53 10.56
C LEU A 10 27.17 -4.77 10.84
N LYS A 11 28.15 -4.66 11.72
CA LYS A 11 28.97 -5.81 12.14
C LYS A 11 28.11 -6.94 12.70
N ALA A 12 27.14 -6.64 13.54
CA ALA A 12 26.23 -7.65 14.10
C ALA A 12 25.35 -8.32 13.02
N TYR A 13 24.96 -7.59 11.96
CA TYR A 13 24.30 -8.19 10.81
C TYR A 13 25.24 -9.07 9.99
N LEU A 14 26.49 -8.64 9.74
CA LEU A 14 27.47 -9.39 8.97
C LEU A 14 27.91 -10.72 9.64
N GLU A 15 27.74 -10.87 10.95
CA GLU A 15 27.90 -12.16 11.65
C GLU A 15 26.93 -13.24 11.12
N ARG A 16 25.78 -12.83 10.56
CA ARG A 16 24.74 -13.72 10.02
C ARG A 16 24.98 -14.13 8.57
N LEU A 17 26.08 -13.68 7.93
CA LEU A 17 26.42 -14.12 6.58
C LEU A 17 26.64 -15.64 6.56
N GLU A 18 25.95 -16.33 5.65
CA GLU A 18 26.05 -17.78 5.51
C GLU A 18 27.25 -18.22 4.66
N SER A 19 27.58 -17.43 3.63
CA SER A 19 28.76 -17.64 2.79
C SER A 19 29.53 -16.34 2.57
N PRO A 20 30.83 -16.42 2.18
CA PRO A 20 31.60 -15.26 1.79
C PRO A 20 31.02 -14.53 0.60
N ILE A 21 31.06 -13.19 0.63
CA ILE A 21 30.58 -12.30 -0.43
C ILE A 21 31.67 -11.33 -0.89
N GLU A 22 31.50 -10.83 -2.10
CA GLU A 22 32.37 -9.81 -2.69
C GLU A 22 31.57 -8.55 -3.00
N LEU A 23 32.15 -7.39 -2.69
CA LEU A 23 31.67 -6.08 -3.12
C LEU A 23 32.56 -5.65 -4.30
N VAL A 24 31.97 -5.63 -5.49
CA VAL A 24 32.70 -5.37 -6.74
C VAL A 24 32.38 -3.97 -7.23
N ALA A 25 33.27 -3.01 -7.00
CA ALA A 25 33.04 -1.61 -7.34
C ALA A 25 33.59 -1.26 -8.74
N ALA A 26 32.80 -0.54 -9.51
CA ALA A 26 33.15 0.11 -10.77
C ALA A 26 33.22 1.62 -10.52
N LEU A 27 34.43 2.17 -10.46
CA LEU A 27 34.67 3.55 -10.07
C LEU A 27 35.13 4.40 -11.27
N ASP A 28 34.93 5.71 -11.17
CA ASP A 28 35.53 6.74 -11.99
C ASP A 28 36.41 7.67 -11.14
N GLU A 29 36.78 8.83 -11.64
CA GLU A 29 37.67 9.78 -10.92
C GLU A 29 36.90 10.85 -10.14
N SER A 30 35.55 10.68 -9.95
CA SER A 30 34.70 11.65 -9.27
C SER A 30 34.81 11.56 -7.74
N ASP A 31 34.47 12.65 -7.04
CA ASP A 31 34.33 12.68 -5.59
C ASP A 31 33.29 11.65 -5.09
N LYS A 32 32.26 11.40 -5.89
CA LYS A 32 31.23 10.38 -5.62
C LYS A 32 31.82 8.97 -5.63
N ALA A 33 32.77 8.68 -6.53
CA ALA A 33 33.49 7.41 -6.56
C ALA A 33 34.37 7.21 -5.32
N ALA A 34 34.98 8.27 -4.81
CA ALA A 34 35.75 8.20 -3.57
C ALA A 34 34.87 7.82 -2.37
N GLN A 35 33.64 8.33 -2.29
CA GLN A 35 32.67 8.00 -1.25
C GLN A 35 32.22 6.53 -1.33
N ILE A 36 31.94 6.02 -2.53
CA ILE A 36 31.59 4.58 -2.72
C ILE A 36 32.78 3.70 -2.34
N LYS A 37 33.99 4.07 -2.72
CA LYS A 37 35.22 3.34 -2.34
C LYS A 37 35.38 3.26 -0.82
N GLU A 38 35.15 4.38 -0.13
CA GLU A 38 35.22 4.44 1.34
C GLU A 38 34.17 3.51 1.96
N LEU A 39 32.89 3.60 1.52
CA LEU A 39 31.82 2.75 2.02
C LEU A 39 32.13 1.26 1.83
N VAL A 40 32.51 0.86 0.62
CA VAL A 40 32.80 -0.55 0.28
C VAL A 40 33.97 -1.06 1.10
N SER A 41 35.03 -0.24 1.30
CA SER A 41 36.19 -0.61 2.14
C SER A 41 35.81 -0.75 3.61
N GLU A 42 35.05 0.21 4.17
CA GLU A 42 34.59 0.15 5.55
C GLU A 42 33.72 -1.09 5.84
N ILE A 43 32.85 -1.48 4.89
CA ILE A 43 32.02 -2.70 5.03
C ILE A 43 32.93 -3.95 5.03
N ALA A 44 33.89 -4.03 4.14
CA ALA A 44 34.81 -5.16 4.04
C ALA A 44 35.71 -5.32 5.31
N GLU A 45 36.05 -4.21 5.96
CA GLU A 45 36.81 -4.22 7.22
C GLU A 45 36.01 -4.77 8.43
N LEU A 46 34.68 -4.82 8.34
CA LEU A 46 33.82 -5.26 9.45
C LEU A 46 33.66 -6.77 9.55
N SER A 47 34.02 -7.55 8.50
CA SER A 47 33.84 -9.01 8.50
C SER A 47 34.82 -9.71 7.55
N ASP A 48 35.47 -10.76 8.02
CA ASP A 48 36.38 -11.61 7.21
C ASP A 48 35.61 -12.35 6.08
N LYS A 49 34.28 -12.36 6.09
CA LYS A 49 33.45 -12.92 5.03
C LYS A 49 33.13 -11.93 3.91
N VAL A 50 33.59 -10.68 4.00
CA VAL A 50 33.34 -9.65 2.99
C VAL A 50 34.66 -9.20 2.38
N THR A 51 34.74 -9.29 1.05
CA THR A 51 35.91 -8.81 0.30
C THR A 51 35.51 -7.67 -0.62
N ALA A 52 36.36 -6.63 -0.66
CA ALA A 52 36.19 -5.50 -1.58
C ALA A 52 37.08 -5.67 -2.81
N ARG A 53 36.50 -5.47 -4.00
CA ARG A 53 37.22 -5.42 -5.29
C ARG A 53 36.87 -4.12 -6.02
N PHE A 54 37.86 -3.55 -6.72
CA PHE A 54 37.73 -2.26 -7.42
C PHE A 54 37.98 -2.38 -8.93
N ASP A 55 37.81 -3.58 -9.46
CA ASP A 55 38.01 -3.94 -10.87
C ASP A 55 36.66 -4.20 -11.60
N GLY A 56 35.58 -3.69 -11.05
CA GLY A 56 34.26 -3.84 -11.64
C GLY A 56 34.15 -3.21 -13.03
N ASN A 57 33.36 -3.84 -13.91
CA ASN A 57 33.18 -3.45 -15.29
C ASN A 57 31.78 -2.89 -15.60
N ASN A 58 30.97 -2.53 -14.57
CA ASN A 58 29.68 -1.92 -14.77
C ASN A 58 29.83 -0.63 -15.57
N THR A 59 28.94 -0.44 -16.56
CA THR A 59 28.94 0.75 -17.43
C THR A 59 28.49 2.00 -16.65
N ARG A 60 27.60 1.83 -15.66
CA ARG A 60 27.14 2.91 -14.79
C ARG A 60 28.16 3.11 -13.65
N ARG A 61 28.85 4.26 -13.68
CA ARG A 61 29.91 4.62 -12.73
C ARG A 61 29.59 5.94 -12.06
N PRO A 62 29.84 6.10 -10.75
CA PRO A 62 30.35 5.09 -9.82
C PRO A 62 29.23 4.16 -9.31
N SER A 63 29.52 2.88 -9.18
CA SER A 63 28.59 1.87 -8.67
C SER A 63 29.35 0.71 -8.00
N PHE A 64 28.63 -0.14 -7.28
CA PHE A 64 29.17 -1.43 -6.84
C PHE A 64 28.10 -2.51 -6.90
N GLY A 65 28.52 -3.74 -7.11
CA GLY A 65 27.67 -4.92 -7.09
C GLY A 65 27.97 -5.82 -5.90
N VAL A 66 26.99 -6.60 -5.49
CA VAL A 66 27.10 -7.62 -4.43
C VAL A 66 27.03 -9.00 -5.07
N ALA A 67 28.01 -9.85 -4.80
CA ALA A 67 28.09 -11.21 -5.32
C ALA A 67 28.52 -12.20 -4.24
N LYS A 68 28.22 -13.49 -4.43
CA LYS A 68 28.96 -14.54 -3.72
C LYS A 68 30.40 -14.55 -4.19
N ALA A 69 31.31 -14.93 -3.31
CA ALA A 69 32.75 -14.99 -3.65
C ALA A 69 32.98 -15.84 -4.90
N GLY A 70 33.62 -15.23 -5.92
CA GLY A 70 33.89 -15.88 -7.19
C GLY A 70 32.77 -15.87 -8.22
N GLU A 71 31.58 -15.31 -7.92
CA GLU A 71 30.46 -15.15 -8.84
C GLU A 71 30.40 -13.73 -9.40
N GLN A 72 29.62 -13.54 -10.48
CA GLN A 72 29.33 -12.20 -11.00
C GLN A 72 28.17 -11.56 -10.21
N PRO A 73 28.27 -10.25 -9.91
CA PRO A 73 27.19 -9.53 -9.26
C PRO A 73 25.92 -9.51 -10.10
N ARG A 74 24.77 -9.62 -9.43
CA ARG A 74 23.45 -9.42 -10.02
C ARG A 74 22.64 -8.34 -9.31
N VAL A 75 23.08 -7.95 -8.11
CA VAL A 75 22.50 -6.83 -7.35
C VAL A 75 23.50 -5.69 -7.34
N PHE A 76 23.09 -4.52 -7.82
CA PHE A 76 23.95 -3.35 -7.96
C PHE A 76 23.37 -2.13 -7.25
N PHE A 77 24.26 -1.29 -6.75
CA PHE A 77 23.98 0.01 -6.18
C PHE A 77 24.78 1.08 -6.94
N ALA A 78 24.08 1.86 -7.74
CA ALA A 78 24.60 3.02 -8.43
C ALA A 78 24.32 4.27 -7.59
N GLY A 79 25.23 4.61 -6.72
CA GLY A 79 25.13 5.62 -5.69
C GLY A 79 25.41 5.07 -4.29
N LEU A 80 25.09 5.87 -3.26
CA LEU A 80 25.30 5.50 -1.87
C LEU A 80 23.97 5.00 -1.26
N PRO A 81 23.82 3.71 -0.95
CA PRO A 81 22.61 3.17 -0.32
C PRO A 81 22.58 3.52 1.18
N MET A 82 22.36 4.80 1.47
CA MET A 82 22.28 5.37 2.82
C MET A 82 20.84 5.84 3.09
N GLY A 83 20.60 6.44 4.25
CA GLY A 83 19.26 6.88 4.62
C GLY A 83 18.28 5.71 4.65
N HIS A 84 17.16 5.82 3.95
CA HIS A 84 16.16 4.75 3.90
C HIS A 84 16.66 3.50 3.15
N GLU A 85 17.61 3.63 2.22
CA GLU A 85 18.14 2.51 1.46
C GLU A 85 19.23 1.71 2.19
N PHE A 86 19.64 2.13 3.38
CA PHE A 86 20.65 1.38 4.15
C PHE A 86 20.15 -0.03 4.52
N THR A 87 18.88 -0.17 4.83
CA THR A 87 18.28 -1.49 5.07
C THR A 87 18.29 -2.36 3.81
N SER A 88 18.06 -1.78 2.63
CA SER A 88 18.16 -2.50 1.35
C SER A 88 19.55 -3.04 1.09
N LEU A 89 20.60 -2.28 1.44
CA LEU A 89 21.98 -2.76 1.39
C LEU A 89 22.21 -3.93 2.34
N ILE A 90 21.83 -3.80 3.61
CA ILE A 90 22.00 -4.87 4.62
C ILE A 90 21.34 -6.18 4.15
N LEU A 91 20.09 -6.09 3.69
CA LEU A 91 19.36 -7.26 3.20
C LEU A 91 20.01 -7.86 1.96
N ALA A 92 20.52 -7.06 1.04
CA ALA A 92 21.25 -7.55 -0.14
C ALA A 92 22.51 -8.33 0.27
N LEU A 93 23.32 -7.81 1.21
CA LEU A 93 24.49 -8.49 1.72
C LEU A 93 24.15 -9.87 2.33
N LEU A 94 23.11 -9.91 3.17
CA LEU A 94 22.66 -11.13 3.83
C LEU A 94 22.10 -12.14 2.82
N GLN A 95 21.17 -11.72 1.96
CA GLN A 95 20.47 -12.61 1.04
C GLN A 95 21.37 -13.14 -0.07
N VAL A 96 22.30 -12.33 -0.58
CA VAL A 96 23.33 -12.81 -1.52
C VAL A 96 24.23 -13.86 -0.86
N SER A 97 24.51 -13.77 0.44
CA SER A 97 25.28 -14.80 1.16
C SER A 97 24.54 -16.14 1.31
N GLY A 98 23.22 -16.17 1.12
CA GLY A 98 22.37 -17.33 1.31
C GLY A 98 21.39 -17.24 2.47
N TYR A 99 21.40 -16.13 3.23
CA TYR A 99 20.44 -15.91 4.31
C TYR A 99 18.99 -15.90 3.77
N ALA A 100 18.13 -16.71 4.36
CA ALA A 100 16.76 -16.88 3.90
C ALA A 100 15.94 -15.59 4.04
N PRO A 101 15.24 -15.13 2.99
CA PRO A 101 14.35 -13.99 3.06
C PRO A 101 13.09 -14.34 3.83
N LYS A 102 12.42 -13.33 4.38
CA LYS A 102 11.11 -13.48 5.03
C LYS A 102 9.97 -13.36 4.01
N VAL A 103 9.90 -14.30 3.09
CA VAL A 103 8.86 -14.42 2.05
C VAL A 103 8.37 -15.86 2.01
N SER A 104 7.14 -16.09 1.54
CA SER A 104 6.60 -17.45 1.39
C SER A 104 7.37 -18.26 0.34
N ASP A 105 7.44 -19.56 0.53
CA ASP A 105 8.05 -20.46 -0.46
C ASP A 105 7.35 -20.38 -1.82
N GLU A 106 6.04 -20.10 -1.84
CA GLU A 106 5.25 -19.91 -3.04
C GLU A 106 5.79 -18.76 -3.91
N VAL A 107 5.97 -17.58 -3.32
CA VAL A 107 6.54 -16.40 -4.01
C VAL A 107 7.97 -16.66 -4.46
N LEU A 108 8.79 -17.33 -3.66
CA LEU A 108 10.15 -17.73 -4.07
C LEU A 108 10.13 -18.70 -5.26
N ASN A 109 9.19 -19.62 -5.30
CA ASN A 109 9.04 -20.54 -6.42
C ASN A 109 8.52 -19.84 -7.68
N GLN A 110 7.63 -18.86 -7.55
CA GLN A 110 7.22 -17.99 -8.65
C GLN A 110 8.41 -17.24 -9.23
N ILE A 111 9.23 -16.58 -8.39
CA ILE A 111 10.45 -15.87 -8.84
C ILE A 111 11.40 -16.81 -9.60
N LYS A 112 11.68 -18.00 -9.06
CA LYS A 112 12.52 -19.02 -9.71
C LYS A 112 11.95 -19.51 -11.03
N GLY A 113 10.61 -19.51 -11.14
CA GLY A 113 9.88 -19.97 -12.32
C GLY A 113 9.68 -18.91 -13.39
N LEU A 114 10.02 -17.63 -13.14
CA LEU A 114 9.94 -16.56 -14.13
C LEU A 114 10.84 -16.88 -15.33
N ASN A 115 10.25 -17.07 -16.49
CA ASN A 115 10.97 -17.32 -17.72
C ASN A 115 11.27 -16.01 -18.45
N LEU A 116 12.12 -15.19 -17.84
CA LEU A 116 12.54 -13.91 -18.41
C LEU A 116 14.04 -13.72 -18.25
N LYS A 117 14.63 -12.94 -19.14
CA LYS A 117 15.96 -12.38 -19.01
C LYS A 117 15.80 -10.86 -19.00
N ALA A 118 16.16 -10.21 -17.91
CA ALA A 118 15.88 -8.78 -17.75
C ALA A 118 16.89 -8.08 -16.84
N ASP A 119 17.18 -6.84 -17.18
CA ASP A 119 17.93 -5.90 -16.35
C ASP A 119 16.95 -4.89 -15.76
N PHE A 120 16.82 -4.88 -14.42
CA PHE A 120 15.94 -3.94 -13.70
C PHE A 120 16.73 -2.75 -13.20
N ASP A 121 16.27 -1.56 -13.54
CA ASP A 121 16.73 -0.29 -13.00
C ASP A 121 15.64 0.30 -12.10
N VAL A 122 15.96 0.66 -10.85
CA VAL A 122 15.05 1.38 -9.97
C VAL A 122 15.68 2.71 -9.54
N PHE A 123 15.08 3.80 -9.97
CA PHE A 123 15.48 5.14 -9.56
C PHE A 123 14.85 5.49 -8.21
N VAL A 124 15.70 5.97 -7.30
CA VAL A 124 15.34 6.25 -5.91
C VAL A 124 15.84 7.63 -5.48
N SER A 125 15.28 8.10 -4.36
CA SER A 125 15.84 9.18 -3.53
C SER A 125 16.09 8.63 -2.13
N LEU A 126 17.20 8.96 -1.52
CA LEU A 126 17.56 8.48 -0.18
C LEU A 126 16.59 8.93 0.92
N SER A 127 15.78 9.95 0.64
CA SER A 127 14.70 10.43 1.52
C SER A 127 13.32 9.80 1.22
N CYS A 128 13.23 8.94 0.22
CA CYS A 128 11.97 8.29 -0.18
C CYS A 128 11.65 7.11 0.73
N HIS A 129 10.51 7.13 1.41
CA HIS A 129 10.07 6.07 2.32
C HIS A 129 9.55 4.81 1.61
N ASN A 130 9.09 4.96 0.36
CA ASN A 130 8.51 3.85 -0.43
C ASN A 130 9.53 3.14 -1.32
N CYS A 131 10.72 3.75 -1.51
CA CYS A 131 11.74 3.21 -2.39
C CYS A 131 12.36 1.89 -1.89
N PRO A 132 12.62 1.69 -0.58
CA PRO A 132 13.22 0.46 -0.09
C PRO A 132 12.41 -0.80 -0.38
N ASP A 133 11.09 -0.75 -0.33
CA ASP A 133 10.23 -1.92 -0.62
C ASP A 133 10.47 -2.42 -2.06
N VAL A 134 10.56 -1.50 -3.00
CA VAL A 134 10.75 -1.82 -4.43
C VAL A 134 12.19 -2.27 -4.71
N VAL A 135 13.19 -1.61 -4.11
CA VAL A 135 14.61 -2.01 -4.24
C VAL A 135 14.82 -3.43 -3.71
N GLN A 136 14.29 -3.72 -2.52
CA GLN A 136 14.41 -5.04 -1.90
C GLN A 136 13.72 -6.14 -2.71
N ALA A 137 12.54 -5.83 -3.26
CA ALA A 137 11.81 -6.76 -4.12
C ALA A 137 12.60 -7.11 -5.40
N LEU A 138 13.13 -6.11 -6.10
CA LEU A 138 13.92 -6.33 -7.32
C LEU A 138 15.26 -7.03 -7.01
N ASN A 139 15.92 -6.68 -5.90
CA ASN A 139 17.12 -7.38 -5.44
C ASN A 139 16.82 -8.87 -5.19
N LEU A 140 15.69 -9.18 -4.55
CA LEU A 140 15.30 -10.57 -4.29
C LEU A 140 15.04 -11.33 -5.60
N ILE A 141 14.37 -10.70 -6.57
CA ILE A 141 14.18 -11.28 -7.90
C ILE A 141 15.53 -11.59 -8.55
N ALA A 142 16.48 -10.65 -8.53
CA ALA A 142 17.82 -10.84 -9.09
C ALA A 142 18.64 -11.94 -8.37
N ILE A 143 18.43 -12.12 -7.05
CA ILE A 143 19.10 -13.17 -6.28
C ILE A 143 18.58 -14.56 -6.64
N TYR A 144 17.26 -14.73 -6.76
CA TYR A 144 16.61 -16.02 -6.95
C TYR A 144 16.36 -16.41 -8.42
N ASN A 145 16.36 -15.43 -9.35
CA ASN A 145 16.33 -15.71 -10.79
C ASN A 145 17.69 -15.38 -11.44
N PRO A 146 18.44 -16.40 -11.89
CA PRO A 146 19.80 -16.20 -12.41
C PRO A 146 19.90 -15.41 -13.71
N ASN A 147 18.77 -15.20 -14.38
CA ASN A 147 18.70 -14.49 -15.67
C ASN A 147 18.40 -13.00 -15.51
N THR A 148 18.35 -12.50 -14.28
CA THR A 148 17.99 -11.11 -14.00
C THR A 148 19.05 -10.38 -13.21
N THR A 149 19.13 -9.07 -13.40
CA THR A 149 19.91 -8.14 -12.57
C THR A 149 19.01 -7.05 -12.01
N ALA A 150 19.40 -6.45 -10.90
CA ALA A 150 18.72 -5.30 -10.30
C ALA A 150 19.73 -4.22 -9.94
N THR A 151 19.47 -2.99 -10.33
CA THR A 151 20.28 -1.82 -10.02
C THR A 151 19.46 -0.76 -9.32
N MET A 152 19.78 -0.47 -8.04
CA MET A 152 19.31 0.74 -7.37
C MET A 152 20.10 1.94 -7.90
N ILE A 153 19.42 2.99 -8.33
CA ILE A 153 20.03 4.19 -8.90
C ILE A 153 19.62 5.41 -8.07
N ASP A 154 20.58 5.99 -7.37
CA ASP A 154 20.37 7.27 -6.69
C ASP A 154 20.26 8.41 -7.71
N GLY A 155 19.06 8.98 -7.86
CA GLY A 155 18.83 10.06 -8.82
C GLY A 155 19.72 11.28 -8.60
N SER A 156 20.19 11.54 -7.39
CA SER A 156 21.12 12.63 -7.10
C SER A 156 22.54 12.39 -7.66
N PHE A 157 22.90 11.14 -7.85
CA PHE A 157 24.17 10.75 -8.48
C PHE A 157 24.11 10.75 -10.01
N PHE A 158 22.95 10.45 -10.58
CA PHE A 158 22.73 10.22 -12.01
C PHE A 158 21.65 11.16 -12.57
N GLN A 159 21.81 12.47 -12.34
CA GLN A 159 20.83 13.48 -12.75
C GLN A 159 20.61 13.51 -14.27
N ASP A 160 21.66 13.30 -15.08
CA ASP A 160 21.56 13.25 -16.54
C ASP A 160 20.62 12.11 -17.00
N GLU A 161 20.68 10.94 -16.34
CA GLU A 161 19.74 9.84 -16.64
C GLU A 161 18.31 10.17 -16.17
N VAL A 162 18.15 10.83 -15.02
CA VAL A 162 16.85 11.30 -14.50
C VAL A 162 16.19 12.24 -15.50
N GLU A 163 16.94 13.22 -16.03
CA GLU A 163 16.45 14.17 -17.03
C GLU A 163 16.13 13.49 -18.37
N GLN A 164 17.05 12.64 -18.86
CA GLN A 164 16.88 11.92 -20.12
C GLN A 164 15.65 11.01 -20.10
N ARG A 165 15.42 10.30 -18.99
CA ARG A 165 14.28 9.38 -18.81
C ARG A 165 13.03 10.09 -18.32
N LYS A 166 13.07 11.43 -18.09
CA LYS A 166 11.96 12.26 -17.59
C LYS A 166 11.35 11.71 -16.29
N ILE A 167 12.21 11.35 -15.35
CA ILE A 167 11.77 10.80 -14.07
C ILE A 167 11.29 11.93 -13.18
N MET A 168 9.98 11.95 -12.91
CA MET A 168 9.31 13.00 -12.14
C MET A 168 8.96 12.55 -10.71
N ALA A 169 9.00 11.25 -10.44
CA ALA A 169 8.68 10.68 -9.12
C ALA A 169 9.47 9.38 -8.90
N VAL A 170 9.72 9.04 -7.64
CA VAL A 170 10.44 7.82 -7.23
C VAL A 170 9.63 7.05 -6.16
N PRO A 171 9.76 5.71 -6.10
CA PRO A 171 10.54 4.85 -6.98
C PRO A 171 9.97 4.77 -8.39
N MET A 172 10.84 4.69 -9.39
CA MET A 172 10.45 4.45 -10.78
C MET A 172 11.27 3.27 -11.33
N VAL A 173 10.58 2.27 -11.86
CA VAL A 173 11.15 0.99 -12.27
C VAL A 173 11.14 0.85 -13.79
N PHE A 174 12.29 0.46 -14.31
CA PHE A 174 12.47 0.10 -15.71
C PHE A 174 12.93 -1.35 -15.82
N GLN A 175 12.45 -2.04 -16.83
CA GLN A 175 12.91 -3.34 -17.29
C GLN A 175 13.49 -3.16 -18.69
N ASP A 176 14.76 -3.46 -18.91
CA ASP A 176 15.43 -3.34 -20.22
C ASP A 176 15.21 -1.97 -20.89
N ASN A 177 15.21 -0.89 -20.07
CA ASN A 177 14.89 0.50 -20.41
C ASN A 177 13.40 0.82 -20.67
N GLU A 178 12.49 -0.11 -20.59
CA GLU A 178 11.06 0.15 -20.66
C GLU A 178 10.49 0.42 -19.25
N HIS A 179 9.68 1.47 -19.11
CA HIS A 179 9.03 1.80 -17.84
C HIS A 179 7.94 0.76 -17.51
N ILE A 180 8.07 0.08 -16.38
CA ILE A 180 7.12 -0.96 -15.95
C ILE A 180 6.33 -0.60 -14.69
N GLY A 181 6.75 0.43 -13.94
CA GLY A 181 6.02 0.83 -12.75
C GLY A 181 6.63 2.02 -12.02
N GLN A 182 5.79 2.71 -11.24
CA GLN A 182 6.19 3.82 -10.39
C GLN A 182 5.44 3.80 -9.06
N GLY A 183 6.01 4.46 -8.05
CA GLY A 183 5.46 4.48 -6.71
C GLY A 183 5.69 3.16 -5.97
N ARG A 184 5.04 3.02 -4.83
CA ARG A 184 5.17 1.82 -4.01
C ARG A 184 4.59 0.61 -4.72
N MET A 185 5.36 -0.46 -4.78
CA MET A 185 4.94 -1.78 -5.28
C MET A 185 5.47 -2.85 -4.33
N THR A 186 4.65 -3.86 -4.03
CA THR A 186 5.08 -5.03 -3.26
C THR A 186 5.82 -6.02 -4.16
N LEU A 187 6.52 -6.97 -3.54
CA LEU A 187 7.20 -8.05 -4.26
C LEU A 187 6.20 -8.85 -5.13
N GLU A 188 5.04 -9.17 -4.58
CA GLU A 188 4.00 -9.93 -5.25
C GLU A 188 3.44 -9.17 -6.47
N GLU A 189 3.21 -7.86 -6.32
CA GLU A 189 2.75 -7.01 -7.43
C GLU A 189 3.78 -6.95 -8.56
N ILE A 190 5.08 -6.90 -8.23
CA ILE A 190 6.14 -6.90 -9.24
C ILE A 190 6.22 -8.27 -9.92
N VAL A 191 6.21 -9.37 -9.15
CA VAL A 191 6.25 -10.74 -9.69
C VAL A 191 5.05 -11.01 -10.60
N ALA A 192 3.85 -10.60 -10.20
CA ALA A 192 2.64 -10.75 -11.02
C ALA A 192 2.71 -9.97 -12.36
N LYS A 193 3.33 -8.80 -12.36
CA LYS A 193 3.57 -8.05 -13.61
C LYS A 193 4.57 -8.73 -14.55
N LEU A 194 5.51 -9.49 -13.99
CA LEU A 194 6.58 -10.16 -14.75
C LEU A 194 6.18 -11.55 -15.25
N ASP A 195 5.26 -12.23 -14.58
CA ASP A 195 4.80 -13.58 -14.96
C ASP A 195 3.57 -13.51 -15.87
N THR A 196 3.79 -13.49 -17.16
CA THR A 196 2.72 -13.44 -18.18
C THR A 196 1.87 -14.72 -18.27
N ASN A 197 2.26 -15.80 -17.60
CA ASN A 197 1.54 -17.09 -17.58
C ASN A 197 0.93 -17.40 -16.20
N SER A 198 1.01 -16.49 -15.24
CA SER A 198 0.53 -16.72 -13.87
C SER A 198 -0.98 -16.91 -13.83
N ALA A 199 -1.75 -16.12 -14.56
CA ALA A 199 -3.21 -16.07 -14.48
C ALA A 199 -3.86 -17.46 -14.73
N GLU A 200 -3.41 -18.22 -15.74
CA GLU A 200 -3.97 -19.55 -16.03
C GLU A 200 -3.55 -20.60 -14.99
N LYS A 201 -2.30 -20.55 -14.52
CA LYS A 201 -1.79 -21.46 -13.49
C LYS A 201 -2.45 -21.18 -12.15
N ASP A 202 -2.57 -19.90 -11.80
CA ASP A 202 -3.22 -19.46 -10.57
C ASP A 202 -4.71 -19.84 -10.59
N ALA A 203 -5.41 -19.65 -11.72
CA ALA A 203 -6.79 -20.08 -11.86
C ALA A 203 -6.96 -21.61 -11.69
N ALA A 204 -6.06 -22.41 -12.24
CA ALA A 204 -6.10 -23.86 -12.08
C ALA A 204 -5.86 -24.29 -10.61
N ALA A 205 -4.91 -23.67 -9.93
CA ALA A 205 -4.63 -23.92 -8.52
C ALA A 205 -5.80 -23.49 -7.60
N LEU A 206 -6.42 -22.35 -7.89
CA LEU A 206 -7.59 -21.84 -7.16
C LEU A 206 -8.81 -22.73 -7.36
N ASN A 207 -9.08 -23.21 -8.58
CA ASN A 207 -10.17 -24.14 -8.86
C ASN A 207 -10.00 -25.51 -8.20
N ALA A 208 -8.80 -25.88 -7.81
CA ALA A 208 -8.50 -27.14 -7.14
C ALA A 208 -8.64 -27.08 -5.60
N LYS A 209 -8.94 -25.91 -5.05
CA LYS A 209 -9.11 -25.75 -3.59
C LYS A 209 -10.40 -26.40 -3.10
N ASP A 210 -10.33 -26.93 -1.89
CA ASP A 210 -11.50 -27.48 -1.20
C ASP A 210 -12.51 -26.38 -0.86
N THR A 211 -13.77 -26.74 -0.70
CA THR A 211 -14.84 -25.85 -0.25
C THR A 211 -14.50 -25.22 1.10
N PHE A 212 -14.59 -23.91 1.20
CA PHE A 212 -14.42 -23.19 2.45
C PHE A 212 -15.69 -23.24 3.32
N ASP A 213 -15.53 -23.22 4.63
CA ASP A 213 -16.63 -22.92 5.54
C ASP A 213 -16.93 -21.42 5.56
N VAL A 214 -15.87 -20.62 5.63
CA VAL A 214 -15.93 -19.14 5.55
C VAL A 214 -14.91 -18.64 4.53
N LEU A 215 -15.37 -17.96 3.50
CA LEU A 215 -14.52 -17.26 2.55
C LEU A 215 -14.67 -15.75 2.73
N VAL A 216 -13.58 -15.09 3.08
CA VAL A 216 -13.54 -13.64 3.32
C VAL A 216 -13.05 -12.94 2.05
N ILE A 217 -13.78 -11.95 1.57
CA ILE A 217 -13.42 -11.14 0.41
C ILE A 217 -12.92 -9.76 0.88
N GLY A 218 -11.62 -9.56 0.81
CA GLY A 218 -10.91 -8.36 1.26
C GLY A 218 -10.01 -8.61 2.46
N GLY A 219 -8.73 -8.22 2.36
CA GLY A 219 -7.68 -8.42 3.37
C GLY A 219 -7.44 -7.21 4.27
N GLY A 220 -8.39 -6.26 4.36
CA GLY A 220 -8.30 -5.11 5.27
C GLY A 220 -8.65 -5.48 6.73
N PRO A 221 -8.74 -4.49 7.64
CA PRO A 221 -8.99 -4.73 9.06
C PRO A 221 -10.24 -5.57 9.36
N ALA A 222 -11.33 -5.35 8.63
CA ALA A 222 -12.55 -6.14 8.78
C ALA A 222 -12.33 -7.60 8.37
N GLY A 223 -11.70 -7.83 7.21
CA GLY A 223 -11.47 -9.17 6.69
C GLY A 223 -10.45 -9.96 7.50
N ALA A 224 -9.32 -9.35 7.86
CA ALA A 224 -8.32 -9.97 8.72
C ALA A 224 -8.93 -10.42 10.05
N THR A 225 -9.74 -9.56 10.67
CA THR A 225 -10.43 -9.88 11.93
C THR A 225 -11.46 -10.99 11.72
N ALA A 226 -12.26 -10.93 10.64
CA ALA A 226 -13.23 -11.97 10.33
C ALA A 226 -12.57 -13.34 10.18
N ALA A 227 -11.46 -13.42 9.45
CA ALA A 227 -10.72 -14.65 9.25
C ALA A 227 -10.12 -15.22 10.54
N ILE A 228 -9.52 -14.37 11.40
CA ILE A 228 -9.02 -14.78 12.72
C ILE A 228 -10.14 -15.39 13.56
N TYR A 229 -11.30 -14.73 13.61
CA TYR A 229 -12.42 -15.20 14.41
C TYR A 229 -13.01 -16.53 13.89
N ALA A 230 -13.03 -16.74 12.57
CA ALA A 230 -13.45 -17.98 11.94
C ALA A 230 -12.42 -19.11 12.20
N ALA A 231 -11.16 -18.88 11.86
CA ALA A 231 -10.10 -19.89 12.00
C ALA A 231 -9.91 -20.35 13.44
N ARG A 232 -10.06 -19.46 14.45
CA ARG A 232 -10.01 -19.82 15.87
C ARG A 232 -11.12 -20.80 16.32
N LYS A 233 -12.14 -20.99 15.50
CA LYS A 233 -13.18 -22.01 15.74
C LYS A 233 -12.85 -23.34 15.06
N GLY A 234 -11.72 -23.44 14.37
CA GLY A 234 -11.27 -24.64 13.67
C GLY A 234 -12.04 -24.95 12.38
N ILE A 235 -12.65 -23.93 11.77
CA ILE A 235 -13.38 -24.07 10.50
C ILE A 235 -12.50 -23.65 9.32
N ASN A 236 -12.67 -24.29 8.16
CA ASN A 236 -11.89 -24.02 6.96
C ASN A 236 -12.13 -22.59 6.47
N THR A 237 -11.09 -21.75 6.53
CA THR A 237 -11.19 -20.31 6.30
C THR A 237 -10.23 -19.86 5.21
N GLY A 238 -10.74 -19.11 4.22
CA GLY A 238 -9.93 -18.46 3.19
C GLY A 238 -10.11 -16.95 3.18
N ILE A 239 -9.10 -16.24 2.69
CA ILE A 239 -9.16 -14.81 2.35
C ILE A 239 -8.80 -14.62 0.89
N VAL A 240 -9.65 -13.94 0.14
CA VAL A 240 -9.34 -13.43 -1.20
C VAL A 240 -9.06 -11.94 -1.08
N ALA A 241 -7.89 -11.49 -1.47
CA ALA A 241 -7.52 -10.08 -1.39
C ALA A 241 -6.76 -9.62 -2.64
N GLU A 242 -7.08 -8.43 -3.14
CA GLU A 242 -6.27 -7.75 -4.15
C GLU A 242 -4.93 -7.31 -3.53
N ARG A 243 -5.00 -6.77 -2.30
CA ARG A 243 -3.84 -6.37 -1.49
C ARG A 243 -4.19 -6.58 -0.01
N PHE A 244 -3.35 -7.33 0.72
CA PHE A 244 -3.53 -7.44 2.15
C PHE A 244 -3.26 -6.11 2.86
N GLY A 245 -4.01 -5.80 3.93
CA GLY A 245 -4.00 -4.51 4.61
C GLY A 245 -4.98 -3.48 4.02
N GLY A 246 -5.37 -3.60 2.75
CA GLY A 246 -6.32 -2.70 2.11
C GLY A 246 -5.89 -1.22 2.18
N GLN A 247 -6.83 -0.32 2.43
CA GLN A 247 -6.59 1.13 2.49
C GLN A 247 -5.71 1.56 3.67
N VAL A 248 -5.55 0.75 4.71
CA VAL A 248 -4.63 1.02 5.82
C VAL A 248 -3.19 1.18 5.35
N MET A 249 -2.82 0.47 4.28
CA MET A 249 -1.49 0.60 3.66
C MET A 249 -1.17 2.03 3.18
N ASP A 250 -2.17 2.84 2.91
CA ASP A 250 -2.05 4.21 2.41
C ASP A 250 -2.11 5.26 3.54
N THR A 251 -2.16 4.81 4.81
CA THR A 251 -2.19 5.67 5.99
C THR A 251 -0.80 5.81 6.60
N MET A 252 -0.33 7.04 6.82
CA MET A 252 1.01 7.27 7.40
C MET A 252 1.03 6.98 8.91
N ASP A 253 0.26 7.72 9.68
CA ASP A 253 0.24 7.62 11.13
C ASP A 253 -1.15 7.16 11.63
N ILE A 254 -1.16 6.20 12.54
CA ILE A 254 -2.35 5.68 13.22
C ILE A 254 -2.12 5.86 14.72
N GLU A 255 -2.92 6.73 15.35
CA GLU A 255 -2.84 7.06 16.78
C GLU A 255 -4.18 6.83 17.51
N ASN A 256 -5.22 6.44 16.78
CA ASN A 256 -6.59 6.26 17.28
C ASN A 256 -7.03 4.79 17.38
N PHE A 257 -6.12 3.83 17.23
CA PHE A 257 -6.41 2.41 17.44
C PHE A 257 -6.09 2.03 18.89
N THR A 258 -7.11 1.63 19.66
CA THR A 258 -6.96 1.29 21.07
C THR A 258 -5.89 0.22 21.30
N SER A 259 -5.02 0.41 22.28
CA SER A 259 -3.83 -0.38 22.66
C SER A 259 -2.60 -0.19 21.76
N VAL A 260 -2.70 0.55 20.66
CA VAL A 260 -1.56 0.95 19.83
C VAL A 260 -1.42 2.47 19.93
N GLN A 261 -0.41 2.96 20.65
CA GLN A 261 -0.24 4.40 20.88
C GLN A 261 0.03 5.16 19.61
N LYS A 262 0.95 4.62 18.77
CA LYS A 262 1.31 5.15 17.48
C LYS A 262 1.92 4.06 16.61
N THR A 263 1.47 3.98 15.37
CA THR A 263 2.03 3.08 14.34
C THR A 263 1.84 3.68 12.95
N GLN A 264 2.47 3.07 11.96
CA GLN A 264 2.25 3.40 10.55
C GLN A 264 1.35 2.36 9.90
N GLY A 265 0.55 2.77 8.93
CA GLY A 265 -0.38 1.89 8.24
C GLY A 265 0.25 0.63 7.67
N PRO A 266 1.35 0.70 6.91
CA PRO A 266 2.05 -0.48 6.42
C PRO A 266 2.53 -1.43 7.51
N LYS A 267 3.06 -0.89 8.62
CA LYS A 267 3.48 -1.69 9.76
C LYS A 267 2.29 -2.38 10.44
N PHE A 268 1.21 -1.63 10.65
CA PHE A 268 -0.03 -2.18 11.21
C PHE A 268 -0.62 -3.29 10.33
N ALA A 269 -0.62 -3.10 9.00
CA ALA A 269 -1.07 -4.10 8.05
C ALA A 269 -0.20 -5.37 8.08
N ALA A 270 1.12 -5.23 8.16
CA ALA A 270 2.03 -6.37 8.29
C ALA A 270 1.83 -7.14 9.61
N GLU A 271 1.58 -6.44 10.72
CA GLU A 271 1.27 -7.06 12.01
C GLU A 271 -0.08 -7.79 11.96
N MET A 272 -1.10 -7.24 11.27
CA MET A 272 -2.38 -7.94 11.04
C MET A 272 -2.19 -9.20 10.19
N GLU A 273 -1.41 -9.13 9.12
CA GLU A 273 -1.14 -10.29 8.26
C GLU A 273 -0.40 -11.38 9.04
N ALA A 274 0.64 -11.00 9.80
CA ALA A 274 1.35 -11.93 10.66
C ALA A 274 0.41 -12.61 11.67
N HIS A 275 -0.55 -11.87 12.23
CA HIS A 275 -1.54 -12.44 13.15
C HIS A 275 -2.51 -13.40 12.46
N VAL A 276 -2.93 -13.12 11.22
CA VAL A 276 -3.75 -14.08 10.43
C VAL A 276 -2.97 -15.35 10.15
N ARG A 277 -1.68 -15.25 9.81
CA ARG A 277 -0.79 -16.37 9.51
C ARG A 277 -0.44 -17.26 10.71
N GLU A 278 -0.71 -16.81 11.95
CA GLU A 278 -0.63 -17.67 13.15
C GLU A 278 -1.73 -18.76 13.18
N TYR A 279 -2.76 -18.61 12.33
CA TYR A 279 -3.85 -19.57 12.16
C TYR A 279 -3.77 -20.20 10.77
N ASP A 280 -4.41 -21.35 10.62
CA ASP A 280 -4.53 -22.05 9.33
C ASP A 280 -5.59 -21.35 8.46
N VAL A 281 -5.20 -20.23 7.87
CA VAL A 281 -6.00 -19.42 6.95
C VAL A 281 -5.34 -19.41 5.59
N ASP A 282 -6.08 -19.80 4.57
CA ASP A 282 -5.62 -19.76 3.18
C ASP A 282 -5.73 -18.34 2.62
N ILE A 283 -4.60 -17.65 2.48
CA ILE A 283 -4.54 -16.25 2.00
C ILE A 283 -4.23 -16.25 0.50
N MET A 284 -5.21 -15.90 -0.31
CA MET A 284 -5.13 -15.76 -1.77
C MET A 284 -4.96 -14.27 -2.13
N ASN A 285 -3.72 -13.80 -2.18
CA ASN A 285 -3.36 -12.44 -2.58
C ASN A 285 -3.42 -12.24 -4.11
N LEU A 286 -3.46 -10.96 -4.54
CA LEU A 286 -3.52 -10.53 -5.94
C LEU A 286 -4.73 -11.08 -6.70
N GLN A 287 -5.77 -11.45 -5.98
CA GLN A 287 -7.00 -11.96 -6.56
C GLN A 287 -8.12 -10.94 -6.42
N ARG A 288 -8.80 -10.66 -7.53
CA ARG A 288 -9.95 -9.77 -7.58
C ARG A 288 -11.21 -10.55 -7.89
N VAL A 289 -12.24 -10.34 -7.08
CA VAL A 289 -13.55 -10.96 -7.30
C VAL A 289 -14.31 -10.19 -8.39
N SER A 290 -14.86 -10.92 -9.34
CA SER A 290 -15.67 -10.39 -10.43
C SER A 290 -17.17 -10.61 -10.22
N LYS A 291 -17.57 -11.68 -9.49
CA LYS A 291 -18.96 -12.01 -9.26
C LYS A 291 -19.18 -12.89 -8.02
N ILE A 292 -20.36 -12.75 -7.42
CA ILE A 292 -20.85 -13.62 -6.35
C ILE A 292 -22.21 -14.15 -6.74
N ILE A 293 -22.41 -15.47 -6.53
CA ILE A 293 -23.66 -16.18 -6.79
C ILE A 293 -24.13 -16.77 -5.47
N GLY A 294 -25.31 -16.41 -5.03
CA GLY A 294 -25.90 -16.86 -3.77
C GLY A 294 -26.14 -18.37 -3.71
N ALA A 295 -26.14 -18.93 -2.52
CA ALA A 295 -26.32 -20.37 -2.29
C ALA A 295 -27.63 -20.95 -2.84
N ASP A 296 -28.67 -20.15 -2.91
CA ASP A 296 -30.00 -20.51 -3.45
C ASP A 296 -30.04 -20.54 -4.99
N GLN A 297 -29.02 -20.00 -5.66
CA GLN A 297 -28.89 -20.04 -7.12
C GLN A 297 -27.95 -21.13 -7.61
N THR A 298 -27.20 -21.76 -6.72
CA THR A 298 -26.25 -22.86 -7.06
C THR A 298 -26.90 -24.23 -6.83
N ALA A 299 -26.49 -25.20 -7.63
CA ALA A 299 -27.06 -26.55 -7.55
C ALA A 299 -26.68 -27.30 -6.26
N ASN A 300 -25.56 -26.94 -5.65
CA ASN A 300 -25.00 -27.58 -4.45
C ASN A 300 -25.30 -26.82 -3.15
N GLY A 301 -25.99 -25.68 -3.23
CA GLY A 301 -26.36 -24.88 -2.07
C GLY A 301 -25.19 -24.13 -1.42
N LEU A 302 -24.06 -23.97 -2.13
CA LEU A 302 -22.88 -23.20 -1.70
C LEU A 302 -22.87 -21.83 -2.38
N VAL A 303 -22.26 -20.85 -1.74
CA VAL A 303 -21.97 -19.55 -2.37
C VAL A 303 -20.79 -19.74 -3.32
N GLU A 304 -20.95 -19.36 -4.59
CA GLU A 304 -19.87 -19.39 -5.58
C GLU A 304 -19.29 -17.98 -5.74
N VAL A 305 -17.96 -17.88 -5.73
CA VAL A 305 -17.20 -16.65 -5.95
C VAL A 305 -16.36 -16.80 -7.20
N GLU A 306 -16.65 -16.01 -8.23
CA GLU A 306 -15.87 -15.95 -9.47
C GLU A 306 -14.80 -14.86 -9.36
N LEU A 307 -13.57 -15.18 -9.79
CA LEU A 307 -12.45 -14.23 -9.84
C LEU A 307 -12.23 -13.69 -11.24
N GLU A 308 -11.55 -12.54 -11.38
CA GLU A 308 -11.27 -11.94 -12.69
C GLU A 308 -10.41 -12.82 -13.61
N ASN A 309 -9.57 -13.70 -13.04
CA ASN A 309 -8.79 -14.70 -13.80
C ASN A 309 -9.59 -15.93 -14.25
N GLY A 310 -10.91 -15.95 -13.98
CA GLY A 310 -11.82 -17.03 -14.34
C GLY A 310 -11.89 -18.20 -13.35
N ALA A 311 -11.15 -18.16 -12.24
CA ALA A 311 -11.25 -19.14 -11.19
C ALA A 311 -12.57 -19.02 -10.42
N LYS A 312 -13.03 -20.15 -9.87
CA LYS A 312 -14.24 -20.26 -9.06
C LYS A 312 -13.92 -20.89 -7.71
N LEU A 313 -14.35 -20.25 -6.66
CA LEU A 313 -14.23 -20.73 -5.30
C LEU A 313 -15.62 -20.98 -4.73
N GLU A 314 -15.76 -22.05 -3.95
CA GLU A 314 -17.01 -22.40 -3.28
C GLU A 314 -16.88 -22.26 -1.77
N SER A 315 -17.93 -21.76 -1.12
CA SER A 315 -17.97 -21.61 0.32
C SER A 315 -19.38 -21.79 0.88
N LYS A 316 -19.48 -22.29 2.12
CA LYS A 316 -20.76 -22.32 2.85
C LYS A 316 -21.22 -20.90 3.19
N THR A 317 -20.29 -20.02 3.54
CA THR A 317 -20.57 -18.61 3.83
C THR A 317 -19.49 -17.69 3.25
N VAL A 318 -19.89 -16.49 2.86
CA VAL A 318 -18.98 -15.44 2.36
C VAL A 318 -19.12 -14.19 3.21
N ILE A 319 -18.00 -13.56 3.56
CA ILE A 319 -17.94 -12.27 4.25
C ILE A 319 -17.32 -11.24 3.33
N LEU A 320 -18.13 -10.28 2.86
CA LEU A 320 -17.69 -9.17 2.03
C LEU A 320 -17.07 -8.07 2.91
N SER A 321 -15.78 -7.81 2.73
CA SER A 321 -15.03 -6.80 3.47
C SER A 321 -14.07 -6.03 2.55
N THR A 322 -14.56 -5.72 1.35
CA THR A 322 -13.82 -5.08 0.26
C THR A 322 -13.45 -3.63 0.53
N GLY A 323 -13.98 -3.05 1.62
CA GLY A 323 -13.70 -1.68 2.02
C GLY A 323 -14.25 -0.64 1.05
N ALA A 324 -13.63 0.54 1.11
CA ALA A 324 -14.00 1.67 0.28
C ALA A 324 -12.75 2.46 -0.11
N ARG A 325 -12.85 3.30 -1.12
CA ARG A 325 -11.79 4.21 -1.55
C ARG A 325 -12.28 5.66 -1.51
N TRP A 326 -11.39 6.56 -1.17
CA TRP A 326 -11.69 7.99 -1.24
C TRP A 326 -11.83 8.44 -2.69
N ARG A 327 -12.77 9.34 -2.93
CA ARG A 327 -12.85 10.04 -4.20
C ARG A 327 -11.79 11.12 -4.21
N GLU A 328 -10.99 11.14 -5.27
CA GLU A 328 -9.92 12.09 -5.49
C GLU A 328 -10.41 13.30 -6.28
N MET A 329 -9.74 14.44 -6.12
CA MET A 329 -9.99 15.63 -6.95
C MET A 329 -9.49 15.43 -8.38
N ASN A 330 -8.48 14.57 -8.56
CA ASN A 330 -7.76 14.31 -9.81
C ASN A 330 -7.13 15.57 -10.41
N VAL A 331 -6.44 16.33 -9.58
CA VAL A 331 -5.73 17.55 -9.97
C VAL A 331 -4.21 17.38 -9.81
N PRO A 332 -3.38 18.14 -10.59
CA PRO A 332 -1.94 18.17 -10.39
C PRO A 332 -1.56 18.42 -8.94
N GLY A 333 -0.52 17.74 -8.44
CA GLY A 333 -0.04 17.83 -7.07
C GLY A 333 -0.81 16.98 -6.05
N GLU A 334 -2.05 16.55 -6.31
CA GLU A 334 -2.82 15.75 -5.33
C GLU A 334 -2.10 14.44 -4.98
N ALA A 335 -1.70 13.68 -5.99
CA ALA A 335 -0.99 12.42 -5.78
C ALA A 335 0.42 12.63 -5.23
N GLU A 336 1.12 13.68 -5.68
CA GLU A 336 2.48 14.03 -5.23
C GLU A 336 2.53 14.35 -3.74
N TYR A 337 1.56 15.13 -3.25
CA TYR A 337 1.51 15.56 -1.85
C TYR A 337 0.59 14.73 -0.96
N ARG A 338 0.12 13.56 -1.43
CA ARG A 338 -0.56 12.58 -0.58
C ARG A 338 0.35 12.21 0.58
N THR A 339 -0.17 12.24 1.82
CA THR A 339 0.58 12.05 3.08
C THR A 339 1.60 13.15 3.41
N ARG A 340 1.77 14.14 2.53
CA ARG A 340 2.64 15.30 2.74
C ARG A 340 1.88 16.64 2.74
N GLY A 341 0.64 16.59 3.21
CA GLY A 341 -0.28 17.70 3.28
C GLY A 341 -1.63 17.46 2.60
N VAL A 342 -1.73 16.54 1.66
CA VAL A 342 -3.04 16.04 1.18
C VAL A 342 -3.46 14.85 2.02
N ALA A 343 -4.64 14.92 2.64
CA ALA A 343 -5.21 13.93 3.54
C ALA A 343 -6.69 13.65 3.20
N TYR A 344 -7.17 12.50 3.61
CA TYR A 344 -8.54 12.05 3.34
C TYR A 344 -9.31 11.71 4.62
N CYS A 345 -8.64 11.60 5.77
CA CYS A 345 -9.25 11.27 7.05
C CYS A 345 -9.02 12.40 8.07
N PRO A 346 -9.99 13.27 8.33
CA PRO A 346 -9.85 14.35 9.32
C PRO A 346 -9.56 13.84 10.74
N HIS A 347 -10.22 12.74 11.13
CA HIS A 347 -10.02 12.13 12.46
C HIS A 347 -8.64 11.48 12.62
N CYS A 348 -8.02 11.04 11.52
CA CYS A 348 -6.69 10.43 11.54
C CYS A 348 -5.59 11.48 11.54
N ASP A 349 -5.67 12.39 10.57
CA ASP A 349 -4.57 13.30 10.21
C ASP A 349 -4.74 14.71 10.81
N GLY A 350 -5.96 15.09 11.24
CA GLY A 350 -6.25 16.42 11.79
C GLY A 350 -5.27 16.89 12.87
N PRO A 351 -4.91 16.06 13.88
CA PRO A 351 -3.96 16.43 14.91
C PRO A 351 -2.57 16.86 14.40
N LEU A 352 -2.12 16.36 13.23
CA LEU A 352 -0.84 16.72 12.60
C LEU A 352 -0.81 18.17 12.09
N PHE A 353 -1.97 18.77 11.94
CA PHE A 353 -2.13 20.16 11.45
C PHE A 353 -2.47 21.16 12.56
N LYS A 354 -2.25 20.79 13.82
CA LYS A 354 -2.49 21.68 14.96
C LYS A 354 -1.78 23.04 14.79
N GLY A 355 -2.57 24.12 14.87
CA GLY A 355 -2.07 25.48 14.73
C GLY A 355 -1.66 25.87 13.32
N LYS A 356 -2.02 25.09 12.30
CA LYS A 356 -1.78 25.40 10.88
C LYS A 356 -3.08 25.78 10.18
N ARG A 357 -2.97 26.37 9.00
CA ARG A 357 -4.12 26.65 8.12
C ARG A 357 -4.35 25.47 7.20
N VAL A 358 -5.61 25.05 7.03
CA VAL A 358 -5.98 23.93 6.18
C VAL A 358 -7.18 24.25 5.28
N ALA A 359 -7.33 23.50 4.18
CA ALA A 359 -8.58 23.48 3.42
C ALA A 359 -9.31 22.15 3.63
N VAL A 360 -10.65 22.21 3.52
CA VAL A 360 -11.52 21.05 3.35
C VAL A 360 -12.22 21.19 2.00
N ILE A 361 -12.11 20.15 1.16
CA ILE A 361 -12.73 20.13 -0.16
C ILE A 361 -14.03 19.34 -0.09
N GLY A 362 -15.16 20.00 -0.38
CA GLY A 362 -16.49 19.40 -0.38
C GLY A 362 -17.43 19.99 0.68
N GLY A 363 -18.61 20.37 0.27
CA GLY A 363 -19.64 21.03 1.10
C GLY A 363 -20.86 20.13 1.42
N GLY A 364 -20.70 18.80 1.36
CA GLY A 364 -21.67 17.83 1.90
C GLY A 364 -21.52 17.66 3.41
N ASN A 365 -22.34 16.80 4.04
CA ASN A 365 -22.28 16.54 5.48
C ASN A 365 -20.85 16.22 5.93
N SER A 366 -20.16 15.26 5.30
CA SER A 366 -18.81 14.86 5.67
C SER A 366 -17.79 16.00 5.62
N GLY A 367 -17.87 16.86 4.59
CA GLY A 367 -16.94 18.00 4.48
C GLY A 367 -17.21 19.08 5.51
N VAL A 368 -18.48 19.36 5.79
CA VAL A 368 -18.86 20.37 6.81
C VAL A 368 -18.54 19.86 8.22
N GLU A 369 -18.80 18.59 8.52
CA GLU A 369 -18.41 17.93 9.77
C GLU A 369 -16.89 17.96 9.96
N ALA A 370 -16.14 17.59 8.93
CA ALA A 370 -14.68 17.67 8.92
C ALA A 370 -14.17 19.09 9.20
N ALA A 371 -14.77 20.11 8.57
CA ALA A 371 -14.39 21.50 8.79
C ALA A 371 -14.68 21.96 10.23
N ILE A 372 -15.80 21.51 10.81
CA ILE A 372 -16.16 21.79 12.20
C ILE A 372 -15.15 21.14 13.18
N ASP A 373 -14.83 19.87 12.96
CA ASP A 373 -13.89 19.12 13.80
C ASP A 373 -12.48 19.73 13.73
N LEU A 374 -12.00 20.00 12.52
CA LEU A 374 -10.69 20.62 12.31
C LEU A 374 -10.59 22.01 12.89
N ALA A 375 -11.67 22.81 12.87
CA ALA A 375 -11.68 24.14 13.46
C ALA A 375 -11.39 24.15 14.97
N GLY A 376 -11.62 23.03 15.66
CA GLY A 376 -11.23 22.85 17.07
C GLY A 376 -9.73 22.55 17.28
N ILE A 377 -8.97 22.28 16.21
CA ILE A 377 -7.58 21.81 16.29
C ILE A 377 -6.62 22.76 15.61
N VAL A 378 -7.00 23.28 14.43
CA VAL A 378 -6.14 24.07 13.53
C VAL A 378 -6.32 25.56 13.72
N GLU A 379 -5.41 26.36 13.16
CA GLU A 379 -5.50 27.83 13.20
C GLU A 379 -6.71 28.33 12.39
N HIS A 380 -6.90 27.83 11.18
CA HIS A 380 -7.97 28.26 10.28
C HIS A 380 -8.36 27.15 9.31
N VAL A 381 -9.66 27.01 9.03
CA VAL A 381 -10.22 26.10 8.04
C VAL A 381 -10.86 26.88 6.90
N THR A 382 -10.45 26.58 5.67
CA THR A 382 -11.11 27.08 4.46
C THR A 382 -11.87 25.93 3.81
N LEU A 383 -13.20 25.93 3.89
CA LEU A 383 -14.05 24.96 3.18
C LEU A 383 -14.26 25.44 1.74
N VAL A 384 -13.93 24.60 0.78
CA VAL A 384 -14.02 24.87 -0.66
C VAL A 384 -15.10 23.97 -1.27
N GLU A 385 -16.15 24.57 -1.82
CA GLU A 385 -17.26 23.87 -2.43
C GLU A 385 -17.40 24.23 -3.91
N PHE A 386 -17.56 23.18 -4.74
CA PHE A 386 -17.75 23.31 -6.18
C PHE A 386 -19.09 23.96 -6.55
N ASP A 387 -20.16 23.65 -5.83
CA ASP A 387 -21.48 24.18 -6.08
C ASP A 387 -21.68 25.59 -5.51
N THR A 388 -22.80 26.20 -5.91
CA THR A 388 -23.20 27.53 -5.44
C THR A 388 -23.81 27.54 -4.03
N LYS A 389 -24.00 26.34 -3.42
CA LYS A 389 -24.54 26.15 -2.07
C LYS A 389 -23.98 24.90 -1.43
N LEU A 390 -23.89 24.89 -0.11
CA LEU A 390 -23.59 23.70 0.67
C LEU A 390 -24.77 22.73 0.58
N ARG A 391 -24.45 21.42 0.53
CA ARG A 391 -25.43 20.32 0.54
C ARG A 391 -25.59 19.68 1.91
N ALA A 392 -24.80 20.12 2.88
CA ALA A 392 -24.88 19.66 4.26
C ALA A 392 -26.20 20.07 4.92
N ASP A 393 -26.58 19.35 5.98
CA ASP A 393 -27.73 19.68 6.79
C ASP A 393 -27.62 21.08 7.40
N GLN A 394 -28.75 21.79 7.50
CA GLN A 394 -28.79 23.19 7.95
C GLN A 394 -28.16 23.37 9.35
N VAL A 395 -28.31 22.38 10.22
CA VAL A 395 -27.72 22.42 11.58
C VAL A 395 -26.20 22.47 11.51
N LEU A 396 -25.60 21.66 10.63
CA LEU A 396 -24.14 21.64 10.41
C LEU A 396 -23.66 22.95 9.78
N GLN A 397 -24.39 23.47 8.79
CA GLN A 397 -24.07 24.75 8.16
C GLN A 397 -24.09 25.89 9.19
N ASN A 398 -25.13 25.96 10.03
CA ASN A 398 -25.24 26.95 11.09
C ASN A 398 -24.09 26.85 12.09
N LYS A 399 -23.68 25.62 12.46
CA LYS A 399 -22.54 25.41 13.33
C LYS A 399 -21.24 25.88 12.69
N LEU A 400 -20.98 25.51 11.42
CA LEU A 400 -19.80 25.94 10.69
C LEU A 400 -19.69 27.47 10.65
N HIS A 401 -20.76 28.14 10.25
CA HIS A 401 -20.79 29.61 10.16
C HIS A 401 -20.68 30.33 11.51
N SER A 402 -20.93 29.65 12.64
CA SER A 402 -20.75 30.20 13.98
C SER A 402 -19.30 30.19 14.47
N LEU A 403 -18.40 29.50 13.78
CA LEU A 403 -17.00 29.36 14.16
C LEU A 403 -16.16 30.54 13.62
N PRO A 404 -15.38 31.22 14.45
CA PRO A 404 -14.65 32.44 14.04
C PRO A 404 -13.46 32.16 13.13
N ASN A 405 -12.96 30.92 13.10
CA ASN A 405 -11.78 30.50 12.34
C ASN A 405 -12.13 29.64 11.13
N THR A 406 -13.30 29.86 10.54
CA THR A 406 -13.71 29.18 9.31
C THR A 406 -14.05 30.17 8.20
N THR A 407 -13.71 29.83 6.97
CA THR A 407 -14.12 30.52 5.75
C THR A 407 -14.72 29.53 4.79
N VAL A 408 -15.81 29.91 4.12
CA VAL A 408 -16.48 29.09 3.10
C VAL A 408 -16.32 29.77 1.75
N ILE A 409 -15.72 29.05 0.79
CA ILE A 409 -15.60 29.47 -0.60
C ILE A 409 -16.49 28.55 -1.44
N MET A 410 -17.52 29.13 -2.04
CA MET A 410 -18.46 28.41 -2.91
C MET A 410 -18.12 28.67 -4.37
N ASN A 411 -18.72 27.85 -5.25
CA ASN A 411 -18.57 27.98 -6.69
C ASN A 411 -17.12 27.87 -7.18
N ALA A 412 -16.30 27.12 -6.43
CA ALA A 412 -14.85 27.02 -6.59
C ALA A 412 -14.44 25.62 -7.09
N LEU A 413 -13.79 25.58 -8.24
CA LEU A 413 -13.17 24.38 -8.80
C LEU A 413 -11.71 24.33 -8.37
N SER A 414 -11.34 23.38 -7.50
CA SER A 414 -9.94 23.10 -7.21
C SER A 414 -9.21 22.66 -8.47
N THR A 415 -8.09 23.28 -8.80
CA THR A 415 -7.36 23.05 -10.06
C THR A 415 -5.96 22.51 -9.87
N GLU A 416 -5.32 22.81 -8.73
CA GLU A 416 -3.94 22.38 -8.47
C GLU A 416 -3.64 22.41 -6.97
N VAL A 417 -2.90 21.42 -6.48
CA VAL A 417 -2.28 21.41 -5.16
C VAL A 417 -0.86 21.94 -5.29
N LEU A 418 -0.56 23.03 -4.61
CA LEU A 418 0.75 23.66 -4.61
C LEU A 418 1.61 23.16 -3.45
N GLY A 419 2.90 22.98 -3.70
CA GLY A 419 3.85 22.58 -2.67
C GLY A 419 5.29 23.00 -2.99
N ASP A 420 6.18 22.75 -2.03
CA ASP A 420 7.61 23.10 -2.12
C ASP A 420 8.52 21.89 -2.45
N GLY A 421 7.90 20.78 -2.92
CA GLY A 421 8.59 19.51 -3.17
C GLY A 421 8.64 18.60 -1.93
N SER A 422 8.47 19.14 -0.72
CA SER A 422 8.43 18.37 0.52
C SER A 422 7.03 18.29 1.14
N GLN A 423 6.25 19.34 1.05
CA GLN A 423 4.92 19.45 1.64
C GLN A 423 4.02 20.43 0.88
N VAL A 424 2.72 20.36 1.17
CA VAL A 424 1.72 21.31 0.65
C VAL A 424 2.00 22.71 1.19
N THR A 425 1.90 23.72 0.31
CA THR A 425 1.99 25.14 0.62
C THR A 425 0.75 25.93 0.23
N GLY A 426 -0.13 25.36 -0.61
CA GLY A 426 -1.33 26.04 -1.05
C GLY A 426 -2.28 25.18 -1.88
N LEU A 427 -3.44 25.77 -2.14
CA LEU A 427 -4.44 25.25 -3.07
C LEU A 427 -4.79 26.31 -4.09
N LYS A 428 -4.71 25.98 -5.36
CA LYS A 428 -5.19 26.81 -6.45
C LYS A 428 -6.62 26.39 -6.81
N TYR A 429 -7.48 27.36 -6.95
CA TYR A 429 -8.85 27.13 -7.39
C TYR A 429 -9.29 28.20 -8.38
N LYS A 430 -10.29 27.87 -9.19
CA LYS A 430 -10.95 28.75 -10.14
C LYS A 430 -12.34 29.07 -9.66
N ASP A 431 -12.69 30.36 -9.55
CA ASP A 431 -14.07 30.78 -9.36
C ASP A 431 -14.86 30.52 -10.64
N ARG A 432 -15.88 29.67 -10.56
CA ARG A 432 -16.66 29.23 -11.71
C ARG A 432 -17.64 30.29 -12.24
N ALA A 433 -17.88 31.37 -11.48
CA ALA A 433 -18.73 32.47 -11.92
C ALA A 433 -17.92 33.52 -12.70
N THR A 434 -16.69 33.79 -12.30
CA THR A 434 -15.84 34.86 -12.88
C THR A 434 -14.75 34.32 -13.78
N ASP A 435 -14.47 33.03 -13.72
CA ASP A 435 -13.34 32.36 -14.39
C ASP A 435 -11.94 32.78 -13.86
N GLU A 436 -11.90 33.51 -12.73
CA GLU A 436 -10.66 33.99 -12.12
C GLU A 436 -10.00 32.87 -11.30
N GLU A 437 -8.66 32.83 -11.35
CA GLU A 437 -7.85 31.92 -10.54
C GLU A 437 -7.43 32.56 -9.22
N HIS A 438 -7.50 31.78 -8.15
CA HIS A 438 -7.14 32.20 -6.80
C HIS A 438 -6.26 31.15 -6.14
N VAL A 439 -5.45 31.59 -5.18
CA VAL A 439 -4.60 30.72 -4.35
C VAL A 439 -4.94 30.93 -2.88
N VAL A 440 -5.10 29.84 -2.15
CA VAL A 440 -5.20 29.85 -0.69
C VAL A 440 -3.90 29.25 -0.14
N GLU A 441 -3.15 30.05 0.62
CA GLU A 441 -1.95 29.58 1.33
C GLU A 441 -2.36 28.76 2.56
N LEU A 442 -1.85 27.52 2.65
CA LEU A 442 -2.20 26.57 3.69
C LEU A 442 -1.18 25.42 3.75
N ALA A 443 -1.19 24.66 4.83
CA ALA A 443 -0.27 23.56 5.07
C ALA A 443 -0.91 22.17 4.88
N GLY A 444 -2.24 22.12 4.68
CA GLY A 444 -2.93 20.84 4.51
C GLY A 444 -4.27 20.95 3.80
N ILE A 445 -4.64 19.91 3.06
CA ILE A 445 -5.87 19.80 2.28
C ILE A 445 -6.54 18.48 2.65
N PHE A 446 -7.78 18.54 3.16
CA PHE A 446 -8.61 17.39 3.48
C PHE A 446 -9.66 17.21 2.38
N VAL A 447 -9.53 16.16 1.59
CA VAL A 447 -10.43 15.88 0.47
C VAL A 447 -11.64 15.10 0.98
N GLN A 448 -12.82 15.74 0.98
CA GLN A 448 -14.08 15.21 1.54
C GLN A 448 -15.21 15.23 0.50
N ILE A 449 -14.91 14.79 -0.73
CA ILE A 449 -15.87 14.76 -1.85
C ILE A 449 -16.55 13.40 -2.05
N GLY A 450 -16.45 12.56 -1.05
CA GLY A 450 -17.16 11.28 -0.94
C GLY A 450 -16.24 10.08 -0.83
N LEU A 451 -16.84 9.00 -0.33
CA LEU A 451 -16.27 7.67 -0.23
C LEU A 451 -16.97 6.79 -1.27
N LEU A 452 -16.22 5.97 -1.96
CA LEU A 452 -16.69 5.02 -2.96
C LEU A 452 -16.49 3.60 -2.42
N PRO A 453 -17.56 2.89 -2.03
CA PRO A 453 -17.45 1.48 -1.66
C PRO A 453 -16.88 0.65 -2.82
N ASN A 454 -16.03 -0.32 -2.51
CA ASN A 454 -15.46 -1.23 -3.50
C ASN A 454 -16.44 -2.37 -3.79
N THR A 455 -17.57 -2.04 -4.38
CA THR A 455 -18.74 -2.90 -4.63
C THR A 455 -19.20 -2.87 -6.09
N ASP A 456 -18.38 -2.34 -6.99
CA ASP A 456 -18.73 -2.22 -8.42
C ASP A 456 -19.09 -3.57 -9.05
N PHE A 457 -18.44 -4.66 -8.62
CA PHE A 457 -18.68 -6.03 -9.07
C PHE A 457 -20.01 -6.63 -8.58
N LEU A 458 -20.69 -5.95 -7.65
CA LEU A 458 -21.98 -6.38 -7.10
C LEU A 458 -23.20 -5.70 -7.76
N LYS A 459 -23.01 -4.78 -8.70
CA LYS A 459 -24.09 -4.00 -9.31
C LYS A 459 -25.15 -4.85 -10.00
N ASP A 460 -24.73 -5.98 -10.58
CA ASP A 460 -25.60 -6.92 -11.28
C ASP A 460 -25.91 -8.18 -10.44
N SER A 461 -25.61 -8.16 -9.13
CA SER A 461 -25.91 -9.24 -8.20
C SER A 461 -27.26 -9.01 -7.51
N GLU A 462 -27.74 -10.01 -6.76
CA GLU A 462 -28.95 -9.91 -5.94
C GLU A 462 -28.76 -9.12 -4.63
N LEU A 463 -27.52 -8.73 -4.32
CA LEU A 463 -27.20 -7.99 -3.11
C LEU A 463 -27.82 -6.59 -3.13
N GLU A 464 -28.55 -6.24 -2.08
CA GLU A 464 -29.13 -4.92 -1.92
C GLU A 464 -28.05 -3.89 -1.57
N LEU A 465 -27.94 -2.88 -2.44
CA LEU A 465 -27.03 -1.76 -2.29
C LEU A 465 -27.80 -0.45 -2.11
N THR A 466 -27.23 0.47 -1.35
CA THR A 466 -27.72 1.85 -1.31
C THR A 466 -27.46 2.57 -2.63
N ASN A 467 -28.07 3.73 -2.84
CA ASN A 467 -27.78 4.60 -3.99
C ASN A 467 -26.31 5.07 -4.05
N ARG A 468 -25.55 4.89 -2.96
CA ARG A 468 -24.11 5.17 -2.88
C ARG A 468 -23.25 3.94 -3.12
N GLY A 469 -23.86 2.78 -3.35
CA GLY A 469 -23.17 1.50 -3.56
C GLY A 469 -22.78 0.77 -2.27
N GLU A 470 -23.20 1.22 -1.09
CA GLU A 470 -22.91 0.52 0.16
C GLU A 470 -23.79 -0.73 0.29
N ILE A 471 -23.22 -1.83 0.76
CA ILE A 471 -23.95 -3.07 1.04
C ILE A 471 -24.85 -2.86 2.25
N ILE A 472 -26.13 -3.13 2.08
CA ILE A 472 -27.13 -3.03 3.17
C ILE A 472 -26.97 -4.25 4.07
N VAL A 473 -26.74 -4.01 5.37
CA VAL A 473 -26.62 -5.06 6.39
C VAL A 473 -27.51 -4.76 7.60
N ASN A 474 -27.92 -5.84 8.27
CA ASN A 474 -28.62 -5.75 9.54
C ASN A 474 -27.63 -5.70 10.75
N ASP A 475 -28.16 -5.69 11.98
CA ASP A 475 -27.36 -5.65 13.22
C ASP A 475 -26.43 -6.85 13.42
N ARG A 476 -26.62 -7.92 12.64
CA ARG A 476 -25.80 -9.14 12.64
C ARG A 476 -24.82 -9.21 11.46
N ASN A 477 -24.70 -8.14 10.68
CA ASN A 477 -23.93 -8.10 9.43
C ASN A 477 -24.43 -9.05 8.34
N GLU A 478 -25.67 -9.51 8.42
CA GLU A 478 -26.32 -10.32 7.39
C GLU A 478 -26.78 -9.41 6.26
N THR A 479 -26.59 -9.85 5.02
CA THR A 479 -27.17 -9.22 3.82
C THR A 479 -28.54 -9.84 3.51
N ASN A 480 -29.18 -9.38 2.45
CA ASN A 480 -30.41 -10.01 1.94
C ASN A 480 -30.17 -11.40 1.30
N VAL A 481 -28.92 -11.75 0.97
CA VAL A 481 -28.56 -13.05 0.37
C VAL A 481 -28.09 -14.02 1.45
N LYS A 482 -28.73 -15.20 1.52
CA LYS A 482 -28.41 -16.22 2.51
C LYS A 482 -26.96 -16.71 2.40
N GLY A 483 -26.28 -16.83 3.55
CA GLY A 483 -24.88 -17.24 3.62
C GLY A 483 -23.90 -16.12 3.24
N VAL A 484 -24.39 -14.92 2.85
CA VAL A 484 -23.54 -13.78 2.53
C VAL A 484 -23.68 -12.71 3.60
N PHE A 485 -22.54 -12.35 4.18
CA PHE A 485 -22.37 -11.32 5.21
C PHE A 485 -21.51 -10.19 4.67
N ALA A 486 -21.56 -9.01 5.31
CA ALA A 486 -20.64 -7.95 4.94
C ALA A 486 -20.20 -7.12 6.16
N ALA A 487 -18.99 -6.57 6.12
CA ALA A 487 -18.39 -5.84 7.23
C ALA A 487 -17.46 -4.72 6.76
N GLY A 488 -17.33 -3.69 7.59
CA GLY A 488 -16.44 -2.56 7.36
C GLY A 488 -16.94 -1.54 6.36
N ASP A 489 -16.03 -0.82 5.75
CA ASP A 489 -16.32 0.42 5.02
C ASP A 489 -17.20 0.26 3.76
N CYS A 490 -17.29 -0.95 3.22
CA CYS A 490 -18.17 -1.25 2.07
C CYS A 490 -19.66 -1.34 2.45
N THR A 491 -20.03 -1.29 3.72
CA THR A 491 -21.39 -1.49 4.23
C THR A 491 -22.06 -0.19 4.65
N THR A 492 -23.33 -0.27 5.04
CA THR A 492 -24.11 0.85 5.63
C THR A 492 -23.71 1.19 7.07
N VAL A 493 -22.75 0.48 7.67
CA VAL A 493 -22.27 0.76 9.03
C VAL A 493 -21.67 2.17 9.09
N PRO A 494 -22.13 3.03 10.02
CA PRO A 494 -21.61 4.39 10.15
C PRO A 494 -20.18 4.43 10.69
N TYR A 495 -19.49 5.57 10.47
CA TYR A 495 -18.14 5.84 10.96
C TYR A 495 -17.08 4.85 10.43
N LYS A 496 -16.55 5.15 9.25
CA LYS A 496 -15.52 4.35 8.56
C LYS A 496 -14.15 4.49 9.27
N GLN A 497 -13.91 3.66 10.29
CA GLN A 497 -12.70 3.65 11.13
C GLN A 497 -12.14 2.24 11.25
N ILE A 498 -10.82 2.10 11.41
CA ILE A 498 -10.13 0.80 11.54
C ILE A 498 -10.73 -0.01 12.70
N ILE A 499 -10.92 0.60 13.87
CA ILE A 499 -11.47 -0.08 15.05
C ILE A 499 -12.91 -0.54 14.86
N ILE A 500 -13.72 0.21 14.13
CA ILE A 500 -15.10 -0.18 13.80
C ILE A 500 -15.08 -1.32 12.79
N ALA A 501 -14.27 -1.23 11.75
CA ALA A 501 -14.12 -2.28 10.75
C ALA A 501 -13.68 -3.62 11.38
N THR A 502 -12.74 -3.61 12.35
CA THR A 502 -12.34 -4.82 13.10
C THR A 502 -13.51 -5.38 13.91
N GLY A 503 -14.26 -4.54 14.61
CA GLY A 503 -15.45 -4.96 15.36
C GLY A 503 -16.52 -5.57 14.46
N GLU A 504 -16.78 -4.95 13.32
CA GLU A 504 -17.74 -5.46 12.34
C GLU A 504 -17.30 -6.78 11.71
N GLY A 505 -16.00 -6.95 11.41
CA GLY A 505 -15.44 -8.21 10.93
C GLY A 505 -15.61 -9.35 11.92
N ALA A 506 -15.35 -9.10 13.20
CA ALA A 506 -15.59 -10.07 14.28
C ALA A 506 -17.07 -10.46 14.36
N LYS A 507 -17.97 -9.48 14.30
CA LYS A 507 -19.43 -9.71 14.36
C LYS A 507 -19.93 -10.51 13.16
N ALA A 508 -19.49 -10.17 11.95
CA ALA A 508 -19.84 -10.90 10.72
C ALA A 508 -19.39 -12.37 10.80
N SER A 509 -18.16 -12.61 11.28
CA SER A 509 -17.63 -13.98 11.44
C SER A 509 -18.41 -14.79 12.47
N LEU A 510 -18.80 -14.20 13.61
CA LEU A 510 -19.65 -14.87 14.58
C LEU A 510 -21.03 -15.20 14.02
N SER A 511 -21.61 -14.31 13.23
CA SER A 511 -22.90 -14.51 12.59
C SER A 511 -22.82 -15.58 11.49
N ALA A 512 -21.75 -15.61 10.71
CA ALA A 512 -21.49 -16.67 9.71
C ALA A 512 -21.36 -18.04 10.37
N PHE A 513 -20.64 -18.14 11.49
CA PHE A 513 -20.55 -19.38 12.27
C PHE A 513 -21.91 -19.85 12.81
N ASP A 514 -22.70 -18.93 13.37
CA ASP A 514 -24.09 -19.23 13.80
C ASP A 514 -24.95 -19.76 12.64
N TYR A 515 -24.79 -19.18 11.45
CA TYR A 515 -25.50 -19.63 10.25
C TYR A 515 -25.11 -21.06 9.87
N ILE A 516 -23.81 -21.38 9.82
CA ILE A 516 -23.31 -22.72 9.50
C ILE A 516 -23.89 -23.77 10.46
N ILE A 517 -23.85 -23.52 11.77
CA ILE A 517 -24.39 -24.45 12.77
C ILE A 517 -25.89 -24.69 12.58
N ARG A 518 -26.66 -23.63 12.29
CA ARG A 518 -28.14 -23.72 12.19
C ARG A 518 -28.61 -24.27 10.85
N SER A 519 -27.83 -24.07 9.77
CA SER A 519 -28.17 -24.60 8.45
C SER A 519 -27.91 -26.09 8.30
N GLY A 520 -27.14 -26.70 9.21
CA GLY A 520 -26.77 -28.11 9.15
C GLY A 520 -25.80 -28.46 8.01
N GLN A 521 -25.13 -27.43 7.49
CA GLN A 521 -24.14 -27.54 6.41
C GLN A 521 -22.74 -27.89 6.93
#